data_8b68bfced1a6ad42f5d49bab21e31625
#
_entry.id   8b68bfced1a6ad42f5d49bab21e31625
#
_cell.length_a   1.000
_cell.length_b   1.000
_cell.length_c   1.000
_cell.angle_alpha   90.00
_cell.angle_beta   90.00
_cell.angle_gamma   90.00
#
_symmetry.space_group_name_H-M   'P 1'
#
loop_
_entity.id
_entity.type
_entity.pdbx_description
1 polymer ?
#
loop_
_entity_poly.entity_id
_entity_poly.type
_entity_poly.pdbx_seq_one_letter_code
_entity_poly.pdbx_strand_id
1 'polypeptide(L)'
;AMLHNVVILKDESAAPMIIQLAEGNGGEPYADGRILAMTPLADKQEETFIEFTAPSKPGRYLYVCTYIAHAGSMRGYMIVE
;
A
#
# COMPACT_ATOMS: atom_id res chain seq x y z
N ALA A 1 13.05 -9.76 11.47
CA ALA A 1 11.67 -10.13 11.20
C ALA A 1 11.14 -9.39 9.99
N MET A 2 10.33 -10.06 9.19
CA MET A 2 9.67 -9.42 8.03
C MET A 2 8.42 -8.69 8.49
N LEU A 3 8.28 -7.44 8.06
CA LEU A 3 7.10 -6.64 8.32
C LEU A 3 6.24 -6.59 7.06
N HIS A 4 4.98 -6.28 7.22
CA HIS A 4 4.04 -6.16 6.11
C HIS A 4 3.11 -4.98 6.35
N ASN A 5 2.64 -4.40 5.26
CA ASN A 5 1.59 -3.39 5.27
C ASN A 5 0.72 -3.54 4.02
N VAL A 6 -0.34 -2.77 3.97
CA VAL A 6 -1.17 -2.65 2.76
C VAL A 6 -1.25 -1.17 2.41
N VAL A 7 -0.87 -0.83 1.21
CA VAL A 7 -0.94 0.54 0.67
C VAL A 7 -1.78 0.49 -0.59
N ILE A 8 -2.94 1.16 -0.57
CA ILE A 8 -3.86 1.18 -1.70
C ILE A 8 -3.66 2.50 -2.43
N LEU A 9 -3.46 2.44 -3.73
CA LEU A 9 -3.15 3.60 -4.55
C LEU A 9 -4.37 4.08 -5.32
N LYS A 10 -4.50 5.40 -5.48
CA LYS A 10 -5.54 5.99 -6.32
C LYS A 10 -5.29 5.69 -7.79
N ASP A 11 -4.02 5.60 -8.19
CA ASP A 11 -3.60 5.33 -9.56
C ASP A 11 -2.36 4.44 -9.51
N GLU A 12 -2.40 3.29 -10.19
CA GLU A 12 -1.28 2.36 -10.14
C GLU A 12 0.00 2.91 -10.79
N SER A 13 -0.10 3.93 -11.63
CA SER A 13 1.09 4.57 -12.21
C SER A 13 1.97 5.25 -11.15
N ALA A 14 1.43 5.52 -9.97
CA ALA A 14 2.20 6.09 -8.86
C ALA A 14 3.05 5.04 -8.12
N ALA A 15 2.84 3.75 -8.36
CA ALA A 15 3.47 2.68 -7.59
C ALA A 15 5.01 2.77 -7.58
N PRO A 16 5.71 2.96 -8.70
CA PRO A 16 7.18 3.00 -8.66
C PRO A 16 7.72 4.07 -7.73
N MET A 17 7.12 5.27 -7.73
CA MET A 17 7.57 6.37 -6.90
C MET A 17 7.26 6.11 -5.42
N ILE A 18 6.04 5.65 -5.12
CA ILE A 18 5.62 5.34 -3.74
C ILE A 18 6.52 4.26 -3.14
N ILE A 19 6.81 3.21 -3.91
CA ILE A 19 7.67 2.11 -3.46
C ILE A 19 9.09 2.61 -3.22
N GLN A 20 9.64 3.40 -4.13
CA GLN A 20 10.99 3.93 -4.02
C GLN A 20 11.14 4.81 -2.77
N LEU A 21 10.18 5.71 -2.54
CA LEU A 21 10.21 6.57 -1.36
C LEU A 21 10.09 5.76 -0.07
N ALA A 22 9.23 4.75 -0.04
CA ALA A 22 9.09 3.88 1.14
C ALA A 22 10.37 3.10 1.41
N GLU A 23 10.99 2.54 0.38
CA GLU A 23 12.24 1.80 0.54
C GLU A 23 13.36 2.67 1.09
N GLY A 24 13.41 3.92 0.72
CA GLY A 24 14.34 4.90 1.28
C GLY A 24 14.03 5.28 2.73
N ASN A 25 12.88 4.87 3.25
CA ASN A 25 12.42 5.17 4.61
C ASN A 25 12.16 3.89 5.41
N GLY A 26 12.97 2.86 5.20
CA GLY A 26 12.84 1.60 5.96
C GLY A 26 11.61 0.77 5.63
N GLY A 27 10.95 1.04 4.51
CA GLY A 27 9.72 0.37 4.10
C GLY A 27 8.45 1.10 4.52
N GLU A 28 8.54 2.18 5.31
CA GLU A 28 7.39 2.98 5.72
C GLU A 28 7.01 3.97 4.63
N PRO A 29 5.78 3.95 4.13
CA PRO A 29 5.36 4.94 3.14
C PRO A 29 5.15 6.31 3.78
N TYR A 30 5.45 7.36 3.03
CA TYR A 30 5.12 8.72 3.42
C TYR A 30 3.65 9.01 3.09
N ALA A 31 3.04 9.90 3.87
CA ALA A 31 1.73 10.43 3.51
C ALA A 31 1.82 11.10 2.14
N ASP A 32 0.93 10.73 1.23
CA ASP A 32 0.98 11.18 -0.16
C ASP A 32 -0.44 11.22 -0.73
N GLY A 33 -0.74 12.25 -1.49
CA GLY A 33 -2.08 12.41 -2.09
C GLY A 33 -2.44 11.32 -3.10
N ARG A 34 -1.46 10.54 -3.57
CA ARG A 34 -1.68 9.42 -4.48
C ARG A 34 -2.04 8.13 -3.75
N ILE A 35 -1.92 8.10 -2.43
CA ILE A 35 -2.32 6.97 -1.60
C ILE A 35 -3.77 7.15 -1.17
N LEU A 36 -4.60 6.15 -1.44
CA LEU A 36 -6.00 6.13 -1.02
C LEU A 36 -6.11 5.80 0.47
N ALA A 37 -5.39 4.77 0.90
CA ALA A 37 -5.39 4.32 2.29
C ALA A 37 -4.14 3.46 2.51
N MET A 38 -3.66 3.42 3.75
CA MET A 38 -2.50 2.59 4.09
C MET A 38 -2.55 2.15 5.54
N THR A 39 -1.97 0.97 5.81
CA THR A 39 -1.76 0.49 7.18
C THR A 39 -0.31 0.74 7.58
N PRO A 40 -0.01 0.83 8.89
CA PRO A 40 1.38 0.81 9.33
C PRO A 40 2.01 -0.56 9.07
N LEU A 41 3.34 -0.61 9.09
CA LEU A 41 4.05 -1.88 9.06
C LEU A 41 3.74 -2.68 10.32
N ALA A 42 3.52 -3.97 10.17
CA ALA A 42 3.20 -4.86 11.26
C ALA A 42 3.90 -6.21 11.07
N ASP A 43 4.32 -6.84 12.14
CA ASP A 43 4.86 -8.19 12.06
C ASP A 43 3.73 -9.23 12.08
N LYS A 44 4.09 -10.50 11.95
CA LYS A 44 3.11 -11.58 11.83
C LYS A 44 2.21 -11.77 13.05
N GLN A 45 2.55 -11.18 14.19
CA GLN A 45 1.79 -11.30 15.42
C GLN A 45 0.96 -10.06 15.73
N GLU A 46 1.10 -9.02 14.92
CA GLU A 46 0.36 -7.79 15.07
C GLU A 46 -0.85 -7.77 14.14
N GLU A 47 -1.95 -7.23 14.62
CA GLU A 47 -3.11 -6.93 13.78
C GLU A 47 -3.22 -5.43 13.62
N THR A 48 -3.38 -4.99 12.38
CA THR A 48 -3.68 -3.59 12.08
C THR A 48 -4.86 -3.54 11.15
N PHE A 49 -5.62 -2.48 11.26
CA PHE A 49 -6.73 -2.25 10.34
C PHE A 49 -6.91 -0.76 10.12
N ILE A 50 -7.54 -0.42 9.02
CA ILE A 50 -7.94 0.94 8.69
C ILE A 50 -9.37 0.91 8.16
N GLU A 51 -10.08 2.01 8.37
CA GLU A 51 -11.37 2.23 7.75
C GLU A 51 -11.23 3.35 6.73
N PHE A 52 -11.81 3.17 5.56
CA PHE A 52 -11.78 4.21 4.54
C PHE A 52 -12.99 4.06 3.64
N THR A 53 -13.32 5.15 2.94
CA THR A 53 -14.42 5.14 2.00
C THR A 53 -13.91 4.64 0.65
N ALA A 54 -14.56 3.63 0.09
CA ALA A 54 -14.22 3.13 -1.22
C ALA A 54 -14.38 4.24 -2.26
N PRO A 55 -13.52 4.28 -3.30
CA PRO A 55 -13.69 5.25 -4.37
C PRO A 55 -15.04 5.11 -5.04
N SER A 56 -15.64 6.23 -5.47
CA SER A 56 -16.90 6.20 -6.19
C SER A 56 -16.72 5.74 -7.64
N LYS A 57 -15.52 5.88 -8.19
CA LYS A 57 -15.24 5.48 -9.57
C LYS A 57 -14.99 3.97 -9.64
N PRO A 58 -15.79 3.22 -10.41
CA PRO A 58 -15.55 1.80 -10.59
C PRO A 58 -14.19 1.53 -11.25
N GLY A 59 -13.61 0.41 -10.93
CA GLY A 59 -12.32 0.01 -11.49
C GLY A 59 -11.51 -0.83 -10.55
N ARG A 60 -10.26 -1.05 -10.91
CA ARG A 60 -9.33 -1.78 -10.06
C ARG A 60 -8.27 -0.84 -9.50
N TYR A 61 -7.96 -1.04 -8.25
CA TYR A 61 -7.01 -0.21 -7.51
C TYR A 61 -5.90 -1.09 -6.98
N LEU A 62 -4.67 -0.79 -7.37
CA LEU A 62 -3.50 -1.57 -6.94
C LEU A 62 -3.28 -1.38 -5.44
N TYR A 63 -3.04 -2.47 -4.73
CA TYR A 63 -2.46 -2.41 -3.39
C TYR A 63 -1.14 -3.16 -3.35
N VAL A 64 -0.21 -2.67 -2.56
CA VAL A 64 1.13 -3.24 -2.44
C VAL A 64 1.56 -3.25 -0.98
N CYS A 65 2.48 -4.15 -0.66
CA CYS A 65 3.28 -4.06 0.55
C CYS A 65 4.55 -3.27 0.20
N THR A 66 4.87 -2.23 0.97
CA THR A 66 6.02 -1.37 0.68
C THR A 66 7.26 -1.73 1.50
N TYR A 67 7.21 -2.78 2.33
CA TYR A 67 8.40 -3.25 3.02
C TYR A 67 9.47 -3.65 2.00
N ILE A 68 10.73 -3.41 2.34
CA ILE A 68 11.85 -3.53 1.41
C ILE A 68 11.80 -4.87 0.67
N ALA A 69 11.86 -4.83 -0.67
CA ALA A 69 11.86 -5.96 -1.60
C ALA A 69 10.54 -6.73 -1.71
N HIS A 70 9.46 -6.32 -1.01
CA HIS A 70 8.19 -7.04 -1.06
C HIS A 70 7.27 -6.63 -2.20
N ALA A 71 7.38 -5.40 -2.70
CA ALA A 71 6.38 -4.83 -3.62
C ALA A 71 6.31 -5.56 -4.98
N GLY A 72 7.36 -6.27 -5.37
CA GLY A 72 7.37 -7.03 -6.62
C GLY A 72 6.45 -8.24 -6.60
N SER A 73 6.23 -8.86 -5.43
CA SER A 73 5.43 -10.08 -5.29
C SER A 73 4.22 -9.90 -4.39
N MET A 74 4.27 -8.98 -3.43
CA MET A 74 3.18 -8.77 -2.47
C MET A 74 2.30 -7.62 -2.94
N ARG A 75 1.47 -7.88 -3.93
CA ARG A 75 0.56 -6.90 -4.52
C ARG A 75 -0.71 -7.58 -5.06
N GLY A 76 -1.73 -6.80 -5.24
CA GLY A 76 -2.99 -7.26 -5.79
C GLY A 76 -3.88 -6.08 -6.15
N TYR A 77 -5.12 -6.36 -6.49
CA TYR A 77 -6.08 -5.32 -6.88
C TYR A 77 -7.33 -5.39 -6.04
N MET A 78 -7.78 -4.23 -5.58
CA MET A 78 -9.10 -4.05 -4.99
C MET A 78 -10.07 -3.66 -6.12
N ILE A 79 -11.16 -4.39 -6.26
CA ILE A 79 -12.14 -4.14 -7.30
C ILE A 79 -13.30 -3.33 -6.72
N VAL A 80 -13.63 -2.23 -7.37
CA VAL A 80 -14.80 -1.40 -7.05
C VAL A 80 -15.80 -1.53 -8.19
N GLU A 81 -16.97 -2.00 -7.88
CA GLU A 81 -18.07 -2.19 -8.82
C GLU A 81 -19.06 -1.01 -8.73
#